data_ee9b0b5d0256577808230e7efa399625
#
_entry.id   ee9b0b5d0256577808230e7efa399625
#
_cell.length_a   1.000
_cell.length_b   1.000
_cell.length_c   1.000
_cell.angle_alpha   90.00
_cell.angle_beta   90.00
_cell.angle_gamma   90.00
#
_symmetry.space_group_name_H-M   'P 1'
#
loop_
_entity.id
_entity.type
_entity.pdbx_description
1 polymer ?
#
loop_
_entity_poly.entity_id
_entity_poly.type
_entity_poly.pdbx_seq_one_letter_code
_entity_poly.pdbx_strand_id
1 'polypeptide(L)'
;MKMETIPDPVQIHYHLPNDLEIEVHRDYEQFIKELGDRFPHEREGIRKFYDECWKIFNCLNAIELLSLEEWRYLMRVFFQNPFACLGLAAYLPQNSGDIAKKYIRDPELLQFIDMECYCWSVVPADRTPAINAGMVFSDRHYGGINYPVGGVGKIAEKLAEGLDKAGGEIRYGARVTQIIPKAKSGKGAIGVKLANGEVLYAKKVVSNATRWDTFGNLLKDEPLPSGEKGWQSRYQKSPSFLSLHLGVEASAIPDDAACHHILLENWNDMQKEQGTIFVSIPTLLDRSLAPNGHHIVHTFTPSWMSEWEGLSASEYEEKKNEAARKLCDRLLAIFPKLEDCLDYQEVGTPRSHRRFLGRADGTYGPIPAGKPWGLLGMPFNRTSIPDLYCVGDSTFPGQGLNAVAFSGFACGHLVASSLGLV
;
A
#
# COMPACT_ATOMS: atom_id res chain seq x y z
N MET A 1 11.26 -18.08 -9.10
CA MET A 1 11.59 -18.18 -7.67
C MET A 1 10.41 -18.82 -6.94
N LYS A 2 10.65 -19.79 -6.07
CA LYS A 2 9.60 -20.30 -5.16
C LYS A 2 9.83 -19.69 -3.78
N MET A 3 8.76 -19.24 -3.16
CA MET A 3 8.72 -18.78 -1.78
C MET A 3 7.65 -19.62 -1.06
N GLU A 4 8.02 -20.12 0.10
CA GLU A 4 7.08 -20.84 0.96
C GLU A 4 6.19 -19.83 1.68
N THR A 5 4.90 -20.14 1.79
CA THR A 5 3.90 -19.25 2.40
C THR A 5 2.95 -20.03 3.29
N ILE A 6 2.44 -19.37 4.30
CA ILE A 6 1.45 -19.89 5.26
C ILE A 6 0.12 -19.20 4.98
N PRO A 7 -0.96 -19.94 4.69
CA PRO A 7 -2.27 -19.34 4.47
C PRO A 7 -2.85 -18.78 5.77
N ASP A 8 -3.45 -17.59 5.69
CA ASP A 8 -4.17 -16.96 6.80
C ASP A 8 -5.68 -17.29 6.68
N PRO A 9 -6.29 -17.95 7.67
CA PRO A 9 -7.71 -18.33 7.63
C PRO A 9 -8.66 -17.16 7.87
N VAL A 10 -8.27 -16.19 8.73
CA VAL A 10 -9.00 -14.94 9.02
C VAL A 10 -8.08 -13.79 8.69
N GLN A 11 -8.34 -13.16 7.57
CA GLN A 11 -7.44 -12.15 6.99
C GLN A 11 -7.40 -10.87 7.80
N ILE A 12 -8.52 -10.46 8.39
CA ILE A 12 -8.65 -9.27 9.23
C ILE A 12 -9.82 -9.50 10.19
N HIS A 13 -9.63 -9.15 11.47
CA HIS A 13 -10.68 -9.00 12.46
C HIS A 13 -10.87 -7.50 12.73
N TYR A 14 -12.05 -6.98 12.40
CA TYR A 14 -12.43 -5.58 12.63
C TYR A 14 -13.12 -5.43 13.97
N HIS A 15 -12.66 -4.45 14.78
CA HIS A 15 -13.27 -3.97 16.02
C HIS A 15 -13.73 -2.52 15.79
N LEU A 16 -15.01 -2.34 15.58
CA LEU A 16 -15.58 -1.10 15.03
C LEU A 16 -16.58 -0.47 16.01
N PRO A 17 -16.97 0.82 15.81
CA PRO A 17 -17.96 1.47 16.66
C PRO A 17 -19.25 0.67 16.79
N ASN A 18 -19.99 0.88 17.90
CA ASN A 18 -21.24 0.21 18.25
C ASN A 18 -21.09 -1.31 18.45
N ASP A 19 -19.94 -1.76 18.93
CA ASP A 19 -19.62 -3.17 19.14
C ASP A 19 -19.75 -4.02 17.86
N LEU A 20 -19.52 -3.39 16.71
CA LEU A 20 -19.55 -4.08 15.43
C LEU A 20 -18.24 -4.85 15.22
N GLU A 21 -18.33 -6.17 15.31
CA GLU A 21 -17.23 -7.10 15.06
C GLU A 21 -17.45 -7.81 13.73
N ILE A 22 -16.44 -7.81 12.84
CA ILE A 22 -16.50 -8.48 11.53
C ILE A 22 -15.17 -9.20 11.27
N GLU A 23 -15.25 -10.48 10.99
CA GLU A 23 -14.12 -11.27 10.52
C GLU A 23 -14.15 -11.40 8.99
N VAL A 24 -13.06 -11.01 8.34
CA VAL A 24 -12.89 -11.25 6.91
C VAL A 24 -12.27 -12.63 6.72
N HIS A 25 -13.15 -13.63 6.59
CA HIS A 25 -12.74 -15.01 6.37
C HIS A 25 -12.09 -15.21 4.99
N ARG A 26 -11.15 -16.15 4.90
CA ARG A 26 -10.55 -16.56 3.62
C ARG A 26 -11.61 -17.10 2.65
N ASP A 27 -12.57 -17.87 3.17
CA ASP A 27 -13.72 -18.37 2.39
C ASP A 27 -14.71 -17.25 2.10
N TYR A 28 -15.01 -17.05 0.82
CA TYR A 28 -15.89 -15.98 0.37
C TYR A 28 -17.32 -16.13 0.88
N GLU A 29 -17.89 -17.35 0.83
CA GLU A 29 -19.27 -17.56 1.24
C GLU A 29 -19.43 -17.42 2.77
N GLN A 30 -18.42 -17.79 3.54
CA GLN A 30 -18.39 -17.56 4.98
C GLN A 30 -18.34 -16.05 5.28
N PHE A 31 -17.54 -15.26 4.56
CA PHE A 31 -17.48 -13.81 4.71
C PHE A 31 -18.82 -13.14 4.32
N ILE A 32 -19.43 -13.53 3.20
CA ILE A 32 -20.74 -12.99 2.80
C ILE A 32 -21.83 -13.36 3.81
N LYS A 33 -21.75 -14.55 4.38
CA LYS A 33 -22.65 -14.97 5.47
C LYS A 33 -22.45 -14.12 6.71
N GLU A 34 -21.21 -13.90 7.14
CA GLU A 34 -20.87 -13.03 8.29
C GLU A 34 -21.49 -11.63 8.12
N LEU A 35 -21.28 -10.98 6.98
CA LEU A 35 -21.90 -9.68 6.70
C LEU A 35 -23.43 -9.75 6.66
N GLY A 36 -23.99 -10.80 6.05
CA GLY A 36 -25.44 -10.98 5.95
C GLY A 36 -26.11 -11.28 7.30
N ASP A 37 -25.39 -11.82 8.27
CA ASP A 37 -25.89 -12.05 9.64
C ASP A 37 -25.83 -10.75 10.48
N ARG A 38 -24.81 -9.89 10.24
CA ARG A 38 -24.71 -8.54 10.86
C ARG A 38 -25.71 -7.56 10.26
N PHE A 39 -25.96 -7.62 8.94
CA PHE A 39 -26.86 -6.72 8.19
C PHE A 39 -27.93 -7.53 7.43
N PRO A 40 -28.88 -8.18 8.11
CA PRO A 40 -29.82 -9.11 7.48
C PRO A 40 -30.75 -8.44 6.46
N HIS A 41 -31.00 -7.15 6.58
CA HIS A 41 -31.81 -6.34 5.66
C HIS A 41 -31.03 -5.94 4.40
N GLU A 42 -29.71 -6.10 4.35
CA GLU A 42 -28.84 -5.76 3.21
C GLU A 42 -28.25 -6.97 2.49
N ARG A 43 -28.65 -8.19 2.82
CA ARG A 43 -28.06 -9.43 2.25
C ARG A 43 -27.96 -9.43 0.74
N GLU A 44 -29.00 -8.96 0.06
CA GLU A 44 -29.00 -8.88 -1.41
C GLU A 44 -28.06 -7.78 -1.92
N GLY A 45 -28.04 -6.63 -1.26
CA GLY A 45 -27.15 -5.51 -1.56
C GLY A 45 -25.68 -5.87 -1.40
N ILE A 46 -25.33 -6.55 -0.29
CA ILE A 46 -23.98 -7.07 -0.01
C ILE A 46 -23.53 -7.97 -1.16
N ARG A 47 -24.33 -8.99 -1.51
CA ARG A 47 -23.96 -9.92 -2.59
C ARG A 47 -23.76 -9.20 -3.91
N LYS A 48 -24.66 -8.31 -4.29
CA LYS A 48 -24.54 -7.54 -5.54
C LYS A 48 -23.30 -6.65 -5.58
N PHE A 49 -22.94 -6.03 -4.47
CA PHE A 49 -21.71 -5.21 -4.39
C PHE A 49 -20.45 -6.05 -4.60
N TYR A 50 -20.33 -7.16 -3.87
CA TYR A 50 -19.15 -8.02 -4.01
C TYR A 50 -19.14 -8.80 -5.34
N ASP A 51 -20.29 -9.10 -5.94
CA ASP A 51 -20.38 -9.65 -7.30
C ASP A 51 -19.84 -8.67 -8.35
N GLU A 52 -20.06 -7.34 -8.17
CA GLU A 52 -19.41 -6.33 -9.03
C GLU A 52 -17.89 -6.32 -8.85
N CYS A 53 -17.40 -6.48 -7.61
CA CYS A 53 -15.97 -6.63 -7.34
C CYS A 53 -15.39 -7.87 -8.06
N TRP A 54 -16.09 -9.01 -8.00
CA TRP A 54 -15.69 -10.22 -8.73
C TRP A 54 -15.71 -10.04 -10.25
N LYS A 55 -16.66 -9.31 -10.83
CA LYS A 55 -16.65 -8.98 -12.27
C LYS A 55 -15.40 -8.20 -12.66
N ILE A 56 -15.03 -7.18 -11.88
CA ILE A 56 -13.80 -6.41 -12.10
C ILE A 56 -12.57 -7.32 -12.03
N PHE A 57 -12.47 -8.13 -10.97
CA PHE A 57 -11.37 -9.07 -10.78
C PHE A 57 -11.25 -10.07 -11.93
N ASN A 58 -12.35 -10.68 -12.34
CA ASN A 58 -12.37 -11.65 -13.43
C ASN A 58 -11.94 -11.03 -14.76
N CYS A 59 -12.34 -9.77 -15.03
CA CYS A 59 -11.86 -9.04 -16.22
C CYS A 59 -10.35 -8.78 -16.15
N LEU A 60 -9.82 -8.39 -14.98
CA LEU A 60 -8.37 -8.20 -14.78
C LEU A 60 -7.60 -9.50 -14.94
N ASN A 61 -8.10 -10.60 -14.35
CA ASN A 61 -7.45 -11.90 -14.39
C ASN A 61 -7.50 -12.58 -15.78
N ALA A 62 -8.44 -12.15 -16.64
CA ALA A 62 -8.57 -12.66 -18.01
C ALA A 62 -7.57 -12.02 -18.99
N ILE A 63 -6.89 -10.96 -18.63
CA ILE A 63 -5.96 -10.24 -19.50
C ILE A 63 -4.54 -10.27 -18.94
N GLU A 64 -3.57 -10.49 -19.82
CA GLU A 64 -2.17 -10.33 -19.45
C GLU A 64 -1.85 -8.83 -19.35
N LEU A 65 -1.64 -8.31 -18.15
CA LEU A 65 -1.29 -6.91 -17.93
C LEU A 65 0.23 -6.73 -17.95
N LEU A 66 0.73 -6.06 -18.99
CA LEU A 66 2.10 -5.56 -19.09
C LEU A 66 2.10 -4.03 -18.94
N SER A 67 2.77 -3.31 -19.84
CA SER A 67 2.73 -1.84 -19.83
C SER A 67 1.48 -1.30 -20.52
N LEU A 68 0.74 -0.42 -19.83
CA LEU A 68 -0.41 0.29 -20.42
C LEU A 68 0.00 1.50 -21.29
N GLU A 69 1.29 1.76 -21.44
CA GLU A 69 1.83 2.86 -22.27
C GLU A 69 2.27 2.39 -23.66
N GLU A 70 2.08 1.13 -24.01
CA GLU A 70 2.46 0.55 -25.28
C GLU A 70 1.23 0.23 -26.13
N TRP A 71 0.85 1.14 -27.04
CA TRP A 71 -0.37 1.05 -27.83
C TRP A 71 -0.49 -0.24 -28.66
N ARG A 72 0.64 -0.77 -29.18
CA ARG A 72 0.64 -2.03 -29.95
C ARG A 72 0.26 -3.22 -29.07
N TYR A 73 0.77 -3.23 -27.85
CA TYR A 73 0.44 -4.21 -26.85
C TYR A 73 -1.04 -4.10 -26.43
N LEU A 74 -1.52 -2.89 -26.14
CA LEU A 74 -2.92 -2.66 -25.78
C LEU A 74 -3.89 -3.11 -26.88
N MET A 75 -3.56 -2.86 -28.14
CA MET A 75 -4.36 -3.34 -29.28
C MET A 75 -4.39 -4.87 -29.33
N ARG A 76 -3.24 -5.53 -29.11
CA ARG A 76 -3.19 -7.01 -29.06
C ARG A 76 -4.07 -7.56 -27.95
N VAL A 77 -3.95 -7.02 -26.74
CA VAL A 77 -4.75 -7.43 -25.57
C VAL A 77 -6.25 -7.21 -25.83
N PHE A 78 -6.61 -6.07 -26.40
CA PHE A 78 -7.99 -5.78 -26.76
C PHE A 78 -8.58 -6.81 -27.74
N PHE A 79 -7.86 -7.12 -28.81
CA PHE A 79 -8.35 -8.10 -29.79
C PHE A 79 -8.37 -9.54 -29.25
N GLN A 80 -7.51 -9.87 -28.29
CA GLN A 80 -7.53 -11.18 -27.63
C GLN A 80 -8.69 -11.32 -26.62
N ASN A 81 -9.00 -10.25 -25.90
CA ASN A 81 -9.97 -10.25 -24.79
C ASN A 81 -10.89 -9.02 -24.80
N PRO A 82 -11.69 -8.78 -25.87
CA PRO A 82 -12.44 -7.54 -26.03
C PRO A 82 -13.47 -7.31 -24.92
N PHE A 83 -14.15 -8.36 -24.48
CA PHE A 83 -15.19 -8.27 -23.46
C PHE A 83 -14.60 -7.90 -22.07
N ALA A 84 -13.44 -8.46 -21.72
CA ALA A 84 -12.74 -8.12 -20.49
C ALA A 84 -12.26 -6.65 -20.52
N CYS A 85 -11.68 -6.21 -21.62
CA CYS A 85 -11.23 -4.82 -21.81
C CYS A 85 -12.40 -3.82 -21.73
N LEU A 86 -13.52 -4.11 -22.39
CA LEU A 86 -14.73 -3.28 -22.35
C LEU A 86 -15.36 -3.27 -20.96
N GLY A 87 -15.37 -4.43 -20.29
CA GLY A 87 -15.83 -4.55 -18.90
C GLY A 87 -15.04 -3.64 -17.96
N LEU A 88 -13.69 -3.70 -18.04
CA LEU A 88 -12.84 -2.81 -17.22
C LEU A 88 -12.98 -1.34 -17.58
N ALA A 89 -13.14 -1.01 -18.86
CA ALA A 89 -13.31 0.36 -19.30
C ALA A 89 -14.52 1.05 -18.66
N ALA A 90 -15.59 0.29 -18.38
CA ALA A 90 -16.78 0.80 -17.70
C ALA A 90 -16.50 1.22 -16.24
N TYR A 91 -15.53 0.61 -15.58
CA TYR A 91 -15.17 0.90 -14.18
C TYR A 91 -14.02 1.91 -14.04
N LEU A 92 -13.30 2.24 -15.12
CA LEU A 92 -12.17 3.19 -15.07
C LEU A 92 -12.51 4.51 -14.39
N PRO A 93 -13.65 5.19 -14.68
CA PRO A 93 -14.00 6.47 -14.07
C PRO A 93 -14.72 6.33 -12.71
N GLN A 94 -15.03 5.11 -12.26
CA GLN A 94 -15.81 4.87 -11.05
C GLN A 94 -14.91 4.69 -9.81
N ASN A 95 -15.49 5.03 -8.64
CA ASN A 95 -14.91 4.73 -7.34
C ASN A 95 -15.76 3.66 -6.63
N SER A 96 -15.18 2.98 -5.64
CA SER A 96 -15.84 1.90 -4.89
C SER A 96 -17.16 2.36 -4.26
N GLY A 97 -17.19 3.58 -3.70
CA GLY A 97 -18.38 4.17 -3.12
C GLY A 97 -19.51 4.43 -4.14
N ASP A 98 -19.17 4.67 -5.41
CA ASP A 98 -20.18 4.82 -6.47
C ASP A 98 -20.90 3.48 -6.73
N ILE A 99 -20.17 2.37 -6.63
CA ILE A 99 -20.73 1.01 -6.78
C ILE A 99 -21.50 0.61 -5.53
N ALA A 100 -20.93 0.81 -4.33
CA ALA A 100 -21.54 0.44 -3.07
C ALA A 100 -22.94 1.08 -2.92
N LYS A 101 -23.06 2.38 -3.16
CA LYS A 101 -24.32 3.14 -3.06
C LYS A 101 -25.40 2.75 -4.07
N LYS A 102 -25.07 1.97 -5.11
CA LYS A 102 -26.10 1.40 -6.01
C LYS A 102 -26.91 0.31 -5.33
N TYR A 103 -26.29 -0.47 -4.45
CA TYR A 103 -26.85 -1.69 -3.90
C TYR A 103 -27.12 -1.63 -2.40
N ILE A 104 -26.38 -0.81 -1.65
CA ILE A 104 -26.39 -0.73 -0.19
C ILE A 104 -26.98 0.62 0.24
N ARG A 105 -27.83 0.58 1.29
CA ARG A 105 -28.48 1.76 1.88
C ARG A 105 -28.16 1.95 3.34
N ASP A 106 -27.81 0.87 4.05
CA ASP A 106 -27.45 0.93 5.45
C ASP A 106 -26.20 1.80 5.65
N PRO A 107 -26.26 2.85 6.49
CA PRO A 107 -25.14 3.78 6.67
C PRO A 107 -23.95 3.13 7.37
N GLU A 108 -24.17 2.20 8.31
CA GLU A 108 -23.08 1.54 9.04
C GLU A 108 -22.33 0.55 8.14
N LEU A 109 -23.05 -0.18 7.28
CA LEU A 109 -22.43 -1.03 6.27
C LEU A 109 -21.64 -0.21 5.23
N LEU A 110 -22.13 0.98 4.84
CA LEU A 110 -21.35 1.88 3.97
C LEU A 110 -20.08 2.38 4.67
N GLN A 111 -20.14 2.68 5.97
CA GLN A 111 -18.97 3.04 6.76
C GLN A 111 -17.98 1.87 6.89
N PHE A 112 -18.47 0.64 7.01
CA PHE A 112 -17.61 -0.56 6.95
C PHE A 112 -16.89 -0.67 5.60
N ILE A 113 -17.56 -0.44 4.47
CA ILE A 113 -16.93 -0.44 3.14
C ILE A 113 -15.91 0.72 3.02
N ASP A 114 -16.20 1.88 3.61
CA ASP A 114 -15.22 2.98 3.71
C ASP A 114 -13.98 2.54 4.48
N MET A 115 -14.15 1.82 5.61
CA MET A 115 -13.04 1.27 6.41
C MET A 115 -12.25 0.22 5.63
N GLU A 116 -12.93 -0.69 4.94
CA GLU A 116 -12.27 -1.68 4.08
C GLU A 116 -11.39 -1.02 3.00
N CYS A 117 -11.89 0.03 2.36
CA CYS A 117 -11.10 0.81 1.40
C CYS A 117 -9.94 1.54 2.08
N TYR A 118 -10.20 2.15 3.24
CA TYR A 118 -9.19 2.91 3.99
C TYR A 118 -7.99 2.07 4.39
N CYS A 119 -8.18 0.78 4.70
CA CYS A 119 -7.12 -0.12 5.13
C CYS A 119 -5.93 -0.21 4.16
N TRP A 120 -6.16 -0.03 2.87
CA TRP A 120 -5.10 -0.17 1.86
C TRP A 120 -4.94 1.07 0.97
N SER A 121 -5.97 1.92 0.83
CA SER A 121 -5.91 3.14 0.00
C SER A 121 -5.69 4.43 0.81
N VAL A 122 -5.84 4.34 2.14
CA VAL A 122 -5.77 5.47 3.09
C VAL A 122 -6.81 6.57 2.79
N VAL A 123 -7.87 6.21 2.06
CA VAL A 123 -9.03 7.06 1.77
C VAL A 123 -10.32 6.22 1.77
N PRO A 124 -11.50 6.80 2.07
CA PRO A 124 -12.76 6.08 2.02
C PRO A 124 -13.17 5.69 0.60
N ALA A 125 -14.21 4.89 0.48
CA ALA A 125 -14.66 4.27 -0.77
C ALA A 125 -15.00 5.27 -1.89
N ASP A 126 -15.47 6.46 -1.55
CA ASP A 126 -15.80 7.51 -2.54
C ASP A 126 -14.56 8.11 -3.23
N ARG A 127 -13.37 7.90 -2.67
CA ARG A 127 -12.07 8.30 -3.23
C ARG A 127 -11.19 7.13 -3.64
N THR A 128 -11.64 5.90 -3.43
CA THR A 128 -10.94 4.67 -3.81
C THR A 128 -11.39 4.20 -5.19
N PRO A 129 -10.49 4.07 -6.19
CA PRO A 129 -10.84 3.60 -7.52
C PRO A 129 -11.50 2.21 -7.49
N ALA A 130 -12.61 2.05 -8.22
CA ALA A 130 -13.39 0.82 -8.24
C ALA A 130 -12.58 -0.40 -8.72
N ILE A 131 -11.68 -0.22 -9.68
CA ILE A 131 -10.84 -1.30 -10.20
C ILE A 131 -9.88 -1.81 -9.12
N ASN A 132 -9.27 -0.91 -8.34
CA ASN A 132 -8.39 -1.31 -7.24
C ASN A 132 -9.17 -2.03 -6.13
N ALA A 133 -10.34 -1.50 -5.77
CA ALA A 133 -11.21 -2.13 -4.78
C ALA A 133 -11.68 -3.53 -5.23
N GLY A 134 -12.15 -3.66 -6.47
CA GLY A 134 -12.58 -4.94 -7.04
C GLY A 134 -11.47 -5.98 -7.05
N MET A 135 -10.23 -5.56 -7.36
CA MET A 135 -9.07 -6.43 -7.26
C MET A 135 -8.82 -6.89 -5.82
N VAL A 136 -8.70 -5.95 -4.88
CA VAL A 136 -8.35 -6.28 -3.48
C VAL A 136 -9.43 -7.13 -2.81
N PHE A 137 -10.70 -6.76 -2.96
CA PHE A 137 -11.81 -7.45 -2.31
C PHE A 137 -12.08 -8.85 -2.86
N SER A 138 -11.65 -9.13 -4.09
CA SER A 138 -11.84 -10.46 -4.69
C SER A 138 -10.59 -11.32 -4.61
N ASP A 139 -9.39 -10.75 -4.84
CA ASP A 139 -8.12 -11.49 -4.81
C ASP A 139 -7.87 -12.15 -3.45
N ARG A 140 -8.24 -11.48 -2.35
CA ARG A 140 -8.13 -12.03 -0.99
C ARG A 140 -8.91 -13.31 -0.76
N HIS A 141 -9.96 -13.56 -1.55
CA HIS A 141 -10.74 -14.81 -1.51
C HIS A 141 -10.32 -15.78 -2.61
N TYR A 142 -9.82 -15.29 -3.75
CA TYR A 142 -9.35 -16.11 -4.86
C TYR A 142 -8.04 -16.85 -4.53
N GLY A 143 -6.98 -16.10 -4.24
CA GLY A 143 -5.68 -16.65 -3.84
C GLY A 143 -5.52 -16.73 -2.32
N GLY A 144 -6.30 -15.97 -1.59
CA GLY A 144 -6.20 -15.75 -0.15
C GLY A 144 -4.99 -14.92 0.23
N ILE A 145 -4.99 -14.39 1.43
CA ILE A 145 -3.81 -13.78 2.03
C ILE A 145 -2.90 -14.90 2.54
N ASN A 146 -1.61 -14.81 2.22
CA ASN A 146 -0.61 -15.79 2.58
C ASN A 146 0.61 -15.07 3.13
N TYR A 147 1.10 -15.52 4.29
CA TYR A 147 2.26 -14.94 4.95
C TYR A 147 3.55 -15.65 4.50
N PRO A 148 4.62 -14.96 4.10
CA PRO A 148 5.88 -15.60 3.72
C PRO A 148 6.62 -16.18 4.93
N VAL A 149 7.03 -17.43 4.84
CA VAL A 149 7.86 -18.07 5.89
C VAL A 149 9.16 -17.29 6.09
N GLY A 150 9.45 -16.95 7.33
CA GLY A 150 10.60 -16.12 7.70
C GLY A 150 10.37 -14.62 7.59
N GLY A 151 9.10 -14.20 7.40
CA GLY A 151 8.69 -12.80 7.44
C GLY A 151 8.63 -12.11 6.08
N VAL A 152 7.97 -10.95 6.02
CA VAL A 152 7.73 -10.19 4.77
C VAL A 152 9.02 -9.72 4.09
N GLY A 153 10.12 -9.56 4.83
CA GLY A 153 11.44 -9.24 4.28
C GLY A 153 11.95 -10.26 3.27
N LYS A 154 11.48 -11.53 3.36
CA LYS A 154 11.84 -12.60 2.40
C LYS A 154 11.45 -12.28 0.97
N ILE A 155 10.40 -11.47 0.76
CA ILE A 155 10.01 -11.02 -0.58
C ILE A 155 11.16 -10.22 -1.23
N ALA A 156 11.70 -9.23 -0.50
CA ALA A 156 12.81 -8.41 -0.99
C ALA A 156 14.10 -9.22 -1.17
N GLU A 157 14.42 -10.13 -0.23
CA GLU A 157 15.57 -11.02 -0.35
C GLU A 157 15.47 -11.90 -1.61
N LYS A 158 14.31 -12.49 -1.87
CA LYS A 158 14.09 -13.32 -3.06
C LYS A 158 14.17 -12.53 -4.38
N LEU A 159 13.72 -11.29 -4.39
CA LEU A 159 13.87 -10.41 -5.56
C LEU A 159 15.35 -10.06 -5.77
N ALA A 160 16.09 -9.77 -4.71
CA ALA A 160 17.54 -9.51 -4.77
C ALA A 160 18.33 -10.72 -5.29
N GLU A 161 18.04 -11.94 -4.77
CA GLU A 161 18.61 -13.19 -5.29
C GLU A 161 18.32 -13.39 -6.79
N GLY A 162 17.09 -13.04 -7.21
CA GLY A 162 16.69 -13.14 -8.61
C GLY A 162 17.44 -12.19 -9.51
N LEU A 163 17.66 -10.96 -9.06
CA LEU A 163 18.43 -9.96 -9.78
C LEU A 163 19.90 -10.39 -9.93
N ASP A 164 20.53 -10.86 -8.85
CA ASP A 164 21.91 -11.36 -8.87
C ASP A 164 22.06 -12.53 -9.86
N LYS A 165 21.16 -13.52 -9.81
CA LYS A 165 21.14 -14.66 -10.76
C LYS A 165 20.96 -14.23 -12.21
N ALA A 166 20.30 -13.09 -12.45
CA ALA A 166 20.15 -12.51 -13.78
C ALA A 166 21.36 -11.65 -14.21
N GLY A 167 22.42 -11.55 -13.40
CA GLY A 167 23.61 -10.75 -13.66
C GLY A 167 23.45 -9.27 -13.36
N GLY A 168 22.42 -8.89 -12.57
CA GLY A 168 22.25 -7.53 -12.08
C GLY A 168 23.16 -7.24 -10.88
N GLU A 169 23.45 -5.97 -10.61
CA GLU A 169 24.25 -5.51 -9.48
C GLU A 169 23.40 -4.73 -8.50
N ILE A 170 23.54 -5.00 -7.19
CA ILE A 170 22.93 -4.21 -6.12
C ILE A 170 24.05 -3.51 -5.34
N ARG A 171 23.95 -2.19 -5.22
CA ARG A 171 24.88 -1.36 -4.43
C ARG A 171 24.17 -0.82 -3.21
N TYR A 172 24.39 -1.42 -2.06
CA TYR A 172 23.95 -0.92 -0.78
C TYR A 172 24.78 0.28 -0.31
N GLY A 173 24.19 1.16 0.51
CA GLY A 173 24.88 2.35 1.00
C GLY A 173 25.16 3.42 -0.08
N ALA A 174 24.70 3.21 -1.31
CA ALA A 174 24.92 4.09 -2.47
C ALA A 174 23.77 5.10 -2.64
N ARG A 175 23.67 6.06 -1.72
CA ARG A 175 22.59 7.07 -1.75
C ARG A 175 22.72 7.97 -2.98
N VAL A 176 21.70 7.98 -3.84
CA VAL A 176 21.57 8.91 -4.95
C VAL A 176 21.11 10.28 -4.42
N THR A 177 21.78 11.35 -4.83
CA THR A 177 21.51 12.73 -4.42
C THR A 177 21.04 13.62 -5.56
N GLN A 178 21.25 13.19 -6.83
CA GLN A 178 20.84 13.94 -8.00
C GLN A 178 20.62 13.01 -9.21
N ILE A 179 19.64 13.30 -10.03
CA ILE A 179 19.49 12.76 -11.37
C ILE A 179 20.03 13.83 -12.35
N ILE A 180 20.89 13.41 -13.28
CA ILE A 180 21.51 14.28 -14.29
C ILE A 180 20.81 14.00 -15.63
N PRO A 181 19.94 14.90 -16.12
CA PRO A 181 19.25 14.74 -17.40
C PRO A 181 20.23 14.58 -18.56
N LYS A 182 19.84 13.79 -19.57
CA LYS A 182 20.65 13.52 -20.77
C LYS A 182 21.19 14.79 -21.43
N ALA A 183 20.36 15.83 -21.51
CA ALA A 183 20.73 17.11 -22.10
C ALA A 183 21.86 17.84 -21.35
N LYS A 184 22.03 17.59 -20.07
CA LYS A 184 23.03 18.22 -19.20
C LYS A 184 24.24 17.34 -18.88
N SER A 185 24.19 16.06 -19.27
CA SER A 185 25.24 15.10 -18.89
C SER A 185 26.56 15.27 -19.65
N GLY A 186 26.54 15.92 -20.80
CA GLY A 186 27.70 15.97 -21.72
C GLY A 186 28.12 14.61 -22.30
N LYS A 187 27.44 13.52 -21.91
CA LYS A 187 27.75 12.13 -22.32
C LYS A 187 26.71 11.51 -23.25
N GLY A 188 25.64 12.27 -23.61
CA GLY A 188 24.53 11.76 -24.42
C GLY A 188 23.72 10.64 -23.74
N ALA A 189 23.87 10.47 -22.42
CA ALA A 189 23.19 9.50 -21.59
C ALA A 189 22.66 10.17 -20.30
N ILE A 190 21.61 9.62 -19.70
CA ILE A 190 21.12 10.03 -18.39
C ILE A 190 22.07 9.48 -17.31
N GLY A 191 22.18 10.19 -16.15
CA GLY A 191 23.05 9.75 -15.09
C GLY A 191 22.45 9.99 -13.71
N VAL A 192 23.13 9.43 -12.70
CA VAL A 192 22.84 9.68 -11.28
C VAL A 192 24.13 10.03 -10.54
N LYS A 193 24.05 10.96 -9.59
CA LYS A 193 25.16 11.31 -8.69
C LYS A 193 24.90 10.73 -7.33
N LEU A 194 25.91 10.05 -6.78
CA LEU A 194 25.90 9.50 -5.44
C LEU A 194 26.36 10.52 -4.40
N ALA A 195 26.07 10.24 -3.13
CA ALA A 195 26.48 11.10 -2.01
C ALA A 195 28.00 11.22 -1.85
N ASN A 196 28.77 10.21 -2.28
CA ASN A 196 30.24 10.23 -2.30
C ASN A 196 30.83 11.02 -3.48
N GLY A 197 30.00 11.58 -4.35
CA GLY A 197 30.40 12.36 -5.52
C GLY A 197 30.55 11.53 -6.81
N GLU A 198 30.50 10.20 -6.76
CA GLU A 198 30.54 9.33 -7.92
C GLU A 198 29.37 9.62 -8.85
N VAL A 199 29.60 9.57 -10.17
CA VAL A 199 28.55 9.74 -11.18
C VAL A 199 28.49 8.50 -12.05
N LEU A 200 27.28 7.92 -12.13
CA LEU A 200 26.99 6.75 -12.94
C LEU A 200 26.10 7.16 -14.10
N TYR A 201 26.42 6.70 -15.32
CA TYR A 201 25.64 6.94 -16.52
C TYR A 201 25.00 5.65 -17.01
N ALA A 202 23.77 5.76 -17.55
CA ALA A 202 23.02 4.64 -18.07
C ALA A 202 22.22 5.03 -19.31
N LYS A 203 21.77 4.03 -20.08
CA LYS A 203 20.82 4.25 -21.19
C LYS A 203 19.46 4.72 -20.66
N LYS A 204 19.04 4.21 -19.50
CA LYS A 204 17.76 4.52 -18.84
C LYS A 204 17.99 4.61 -17.35
N VAL A 205 17.21 5.45 -16.67
CA VAL A 205 17.13 5.54 -15.22
C VAL A 205 15.69 5.31 -14.80
N VAL A 206 15.49 4.46 -13.80
CA VAL A 206 14.18 4.20 -13.18
C VAL A 206 14.25 4.66 -11.73
N SER A 207 13.43 5.63 -11.36
CA SER A 207 13.35 6.14 -9.99
C SER A 207 12.21 5.46 -9.24
N ASN A 208 12.51 4.83 -8.10
CA ASN A 208 11.53 4.33 -7.13
C ASN A 208 11.36 5.29 -5.92
N ALA A 209 12.01 6.45 -5.95
CA ALA A 209 11.67 7.52 -5.02
C ALA A 209 10.26 8.05 -5.34
N THR A 210 9.57 8.63 -4.35
CA THR A 210 8.27 9.24 -4.67
C THR A 210 8.43 10.28 -5.78
N ARG A 211 7.36 10.58 -6.52
CA ARG A 211 7.45 11.61 -7.55
C ARG A 211 7.77 13.00 -6.96
N TRP A 212 7.34 13.27 -5.72
CA TRP A 212 7.77 14.48 -5.00
C TRP A 212 9.28 14.51 -4.76
N ASP A 213 9.87 13.38 -4.35
CA ASP A 213 11.32 13.28 -4.15
C ASP A 213 12.09 13.28 -5.47
N THR A 214 11.58 12.55 -6.48
CA THR A 214 12.22 12.51 -7.81
C THR A 214 12.31 13.90 -8.42
N PHE A 215 11.20 14.64 -8.48
CA PHE A 215 11.15 15.94 -9.15
C PHE A 215 11.50 17.11 -8.21
N GLY A 216 11.23 17.01 -6.91
CA GLY A 216 11.53 18.09 -5.94
C GLY A 216 12.92 18.03 -5.33
N ASN A 217 13.47 16.81 -5.14
CA ASN A 217 14.77 16.61 -4.51
C ASN A 217 15.86 16.21 -5.51
N LEU A 218 15.65 15.11 -6.25
CA LEU A 218 16.68 14.57 -7.14
C LEU A 218 16.84 15.37 -8.43
N LEU A 219 15.82 16.10 -8.84
CA LEU A 219 15.79 17.01 -10.00
C LEU A 219 15.52 18.46 -9.59
N LYS A 220 15.91 18.85 -8.37
CA LYS A 220 15.61 20.18 -7.80
C LYS A 220 16.12 21.36 -8.67
N ASP A 221 17.17 21.15 -9.47
CA ASP A 221 17.77 22.15 -10.35
C ASP A 221 17.09 22.19 -11.75
N GLU A 222 16.04 21.38 -11.94
CA GLU A 222 15.23 21.34 -13.15
C GLU A 222 13.85 21.97 -12.91
N PRO A 223 13.25 22.60 -13.92
CA PRO A 223 11.88 23.08 -13.80
C PRO A 223 10.92 21.90 -13.63
N LEU A 224 9.96 22.02 -12.71
CA LEU A 224 8.94 21.01 -12.49
C LEU A 224 8.08 20.87 -13.79
N PRO A 225 8.02 19.68 -14.40
CA PRO A 225 7.23 19.49 -15.61
C PRO A 225 5.74 19.79 -15.38
N SER A 226 5.06 20.32 -16.39
CA SER A 226 3.64 20.71 -16.30
C SER A 226 2.73 19.55 -15.91
N GLY A 227 3.00 18.33 -16.42
CA GLY A 227 2.28 17.12 -16.04
C GLY A 227 2.42 16.79 -14.55
N GLU A 228 3.63 16.91 -14.00
CA GLU A 228 3.90 16.71 -12.56
C GLU A 228 3.22 17.77 -11.71
N LYS A 229 3.28 19.04 -12.13
CA LYS A 229 2.57 20.13 -11.43
C LYS A 229 1.06 19.89 -11.42
N GLY A 230 0.49 19.45 -12.54
CA GLY A 230 -0.93 19.11 -12.64
C GLY A 230 -1.31 17.91 -11.78
N TRP A 231 -0.45 16.89 -11.68
CA TRP A 231 -0.68 15.75 -10.80
C TRP A 231 -0.60 16.18 -9.33
N GLN A 232 0.44 16.89 -8.91
CA GLN A 232 0.63 17.35 -7.53
C GLN A 232 -0.48 18.32 -7.06
N SER A 233 -1.20 18.97 -7.97
CA SER A 233 -2.37 19.78 -7.59
C SER A 233 -3.63 18.96 -7.28
N ARG A 234 -3.70 17.71 -7.76
CA ARG A 234 -4.83 16.80 -7.55
C ARG A 234 -4.58 15.72 -6.51
N TYR A 235 -3.33 15.46 -6.19
CA TYR A 235 -2.92 14.46 -5.21
C TYR A 235 -2.04 15.09 -4.14
N GLN A 236 -2.28 14.68 -2.91
CA GLN A 236 -1.47 15.07 -1.75
C GLN A 236 -0.79 13.85 -1.15
N LYS A 237 0.23 14.07 -0.34
CA LYS A 237 0.87 13.00 0.41
C LYS A 237 -0.10 12.47 1.45
N SER A 238 -0.18 11.15 1.59
CA SER A 238 -0.90 10.53 2.71
C SER A 238 -0.23 10.85 4.04
N PRO A 239 -0.89 10.64 5.18
CA PRO A 239 -0.19 10.58 6.45
C PRO A 239 0.93 9.54 6.41
N SER A 240 1.94 9.73 7.24
CA SER A 240 2.86 8.70 7.67
C SER A 240 2.21 7.91 8.81
N PHE A 241 3.02 7.21 9.62
CA PHE A 241 2.53 6.42 10.74
C PHE A 241 3.32 6.69 12.01
N LEU A 242 2.63 6.62 13.14
CA LEU A 242 3.18 6.23 14.42
C LEU A 242 3.13 4.71 14.46
N SER A 243 4.23 4.03 14.70
CA SER A 243 4.30 2.56 14.77
C SER A 243 4.92 2.09 16.07
N LEU A 244 4.39 1.00 16.62
CA LEU A 244 5.00 0.26 17.72
C LEU A 244 5.38 -1.14 17.25
N HIS A 245 6.54 -1.56 17.65
CA HIS A 245 7.02 -2.93 17.53
C HIS A 245 7.18 -3.46 18.94
N LEU A 246 6.33 -4.41 19.34
CA LEU A 246 6.28 -4.96 20.67
C LEU A 246 6.71 -6.43 20.66
N GLY A 247 7.56 -6.81 21.62
CA GLY A 247 7.81 -8.19 22.01
C GLY A 247 7.04 -8.47 23.28
N VAL A 248 6.20 -9.49 23.30
CA VAL A 248 5.35 -9.81 24.43
C VAL A 248 5.40 -11.30 24.75
N GLU A 249 5.20 -11.67 26.04
CA GLU A 249 4.98 -13.07 26.40
C GLU A 249 3.74 -13.62 25.67
N ALA A 250 3.77 -14.90 25.31
CA ALA A 250 2.69 -15.54 24.57
C ALA A 250 1.33 -15.49 25.27
N SER A 251 1.33 -15.43 26.61
CA SER A 251 0.12 -15.31 27.44
C SER A 251 -0.67 -13.99 27.23
N ALA A 252 -0.05 -12.99 26.60
CA ALA A 252 -0.70 -11.72 26.26
C ALA A 252 -1.74 -11.85 25.14
N ILE A 253 -1.54 -12.82 24.23
CA ILE A 253 -2.31 -12.98 23.01
C ILE A 253 -3.14 -14.28 23.11
N PRO A 254 -4.46 -14.24 22.91
CA PRO A 254 -5.29 -15.44 22.81
C PRO A 254 -4.84 -16.38 21.69
N ASP A 255 -4.89 -17.69 21.92
CA ASP A 255 -4.47 -18.69 20.92
C ASP A 255 -5.33 -18.71 19.65
N ASP A 256 -6.58 -18.23 19.76
CA ASP A 256 -7.55 -18.12 18.67
C ASP A 256 -7.61 -16.72 18.05
N ALA A 257 -6.71 -15.81 18.44
CA ALA A 257 -6.66 -14.48 17.85
C ALA A 257 -6.32 -14.53 16.34
N ALA A 258 -6.91 -13.65 15.56
CA ALA A 258 -6.53 -13.43 14.17
C ALA A 258 -5.12 -12.82 14.08
N CYS A 259 -4.44 -13.03 12.94
CA CYS A 259 -3.13 -12.40 12.71
C CYS A 259 -3.24 -10.88 12.56
N HIS A 260 -4.33 -10.39 11.98
CA HIS A 260 -4.52 -8.96 11.71
C HIS A 260 -5.80 -8.44 12.36
N HIS A 261 -5.67 -7.30 13.07
CA HIS A 261 -6.81 -6.59 13.64
C HIS A 261 -6.82 -5.13 13.20
N ILE A 262 -8.02 -4.56 13.12
CA ILE A 262 -8.24 -3.14 12.89
C ILE A 262 -9.20 -2.63 13.94
N LEU A 263 -8.79 -1.56 14.65
CA LEU A 263 -9.57 -0.95 15.72
C LEU A 263 -9.95 0.47 15.32
N LEU A 264 -11.23 0.80 15.52
CA LEU A 264 -11.76 2.13 15.35
C LEU A 264 -12.90 2.36 16.36
N GLU A 265 -12.74 3.31 17.28
CA GLU A 265 -13.76 3.59 18.32
C GLU A 265 -14.87 4.54 17.86
N ASN A 266 -14.59 5.36 16.83
CA ASN A 266 -15.56 6.31 16.28
C ASN A 266 -15.37 6.47 14.77
N TRP A 267 -16.44 6.30 14.01
CA TRP A 267 -16.43 6.42 12.55
C TRP A 267 -15.87 7.76 12.04
N ASN A 268 -16.10 8.87 12.79
CA ASN A 268 -15.58 10.19 12.42
C ASN A 268 -14.07 10.35 12.61
N ASP A 269 -13.40 9.37 13.22
CA ASP A 269 -11.97 9.41 13.51
C ASP A 269 -11.15 8.55 12.55
N MET A 270 -11.78 7.84 11.61
CA MET A 270 -11.11 6.93 10.67
C MET A 270 -9.85 7.52 10.03
N GLN A 271 -9.90 8.77 9.57
CA GLN A 271 -8.81 9.43 8.86
C GLN A 271 -8.01 10.40 9.75
N LYS A 272 -8.36 10.55 11.04
CA LYS A 272 -7.69 11.49 11.94
C LYS A 272 -6.36 10.95 12.45
N GLU A 273 -5.55 11.86 13.00
CA GLU A 273 -4.35 11.54 13.75
C GLU A 273 -4.65 10.48 14.79
N GLN A 274 -3.94 9.35 14.73
CA GLN A 274 -4.11 8.20 15.62
C GLN A 274 -5.55 7.64 15.69
N GLY A 275 -6.38 7.85 14.66
CA GLY A 275 -7.77 7.40 14.65
C GLY A 275 -7.87 5.88 14.51
N THR A 276 -7.57 5.35 13.34
CA THR A 276 -7.57 3.90 13.08
C THR A 276 -6.27 3.24 13.55
N ILE A 277 -6.36 2.10 14.21
CA ILE A 277 -5.21 1.29 14.60
C ILE A 277 -5.18 0.02 13.76
N PHE A 278 -4.01 -0.28 13.22
CA PHE A 278 -3.71 -1.51 12.50
C PHE A 278 -2.79 -2.37 13.36
N VAL A 279 -3.13 -3.64 13.55
CA VAL A 279 -2.36 -4.58 14.36
C VAL A 279 -2.04 -5.81 13.53
N SER A 280 -0.82 -6.29 13.64
CA SER A 280 -0.37 -7.55 13.02
C SER A 280 0.43 -8.36 14.04
N ILE A 281 0.09 -9.65 14.16
CA ILE A 281 0.74 -10.61 15.06
C ILE A 281 1.26 -11.78 14.23
N PRO A 282 2.33 -11.56 13.42
CA PRO A 282 2.77 -12.53 12.42
C PRO A 282 3.24 -13.85 13.04
N THR A 283 3.60 -13.85 14.30
CA THR A 283 3.99 -15.04 15.07
C THR A 283 2.83 -16.00 15.37
N LEU A 284 1.59 -15.61 15.12
CA LEU A 284 0.45 -16.55 15.13
C LEU A 284 0.48 -17.49 13.91
N LEU A 285 1.03 -17.02 12.79
CA LEU A 285 1.22 -17.80 11.57
C LEU A 285 2.60 -18.47 11.53
N ASP A 286 3.67 -17.70 11.82
CA ASP A 286 5.05 -18.19 11.78
C ASP A 286 5.75 -17.99 13.12
N ARG A 287 5.71 -19.02 13.96
CA ARG A 287 6.34 -19.02 15.30
C ARG A 287 7.85 -18.82 15.28
N SER A 288 8.52 -19.02 14.14
CA SER A 288 9.97 -18.86 14.03
C SER A 288 10.43 -17.39 14.09
N LEU A 289 9.51 -16.43 14.02
CA LEU A 289 9.82 -15.00 14.01
C LEU A 289 10.12 -14.43 15.40
N ALA A 290 9.79 -15.16 16.47
CA ALA A 290 10.07 -14.75 17.85
C ALA A 290 10.70 -15.88 18.64
N PRO A 291 11.36 -15.60 19.79
CA PRO A 291 11.78 -16.61 20.74
C PRO A 291 10.59 -17.46 21.24
N ASN A 292 10.88 -18.69 21.68
CA ASN A 292 9.86 -19.57 22.24
C ASN A 292 9.13 -18.89 23.41
N GLY A 293 7.81 -18.98 23.44
CA GLY A 293 7.00 -18.39 24.48
C GLY A 293 6.71 -16.90 24.31
N HIS A 294 7.04 -16.32 23.14
CA HIS A 294 6.81 -14.90 22.84
C HIS A 294 6.08 -14.69 21.52
N HIS A 295 5.45 -13.51 21.42
CA HIS A 295 4.87 -12.99 20.18
C HIS A 295 5.49 -11.64 19.80
N ILE A 296 5.44 -11.35 18.49
CA ILE A 296 5.65 -10.01 17.97
C ILE A 296 4.27 -9.39 17.72
N VAL A 297 4.05 -8.19 18.27
CA VAL A 297 2.89 -7.35 17.92
C VAL A 297 3.42 -6.11 17.21
N HIS A 298 3.13 -6.00 15.92
CA HIS A 298 3.39 -4.80 15.14
C HIS A 298 2.09 -4.02 15.02
N THR A 299 2.08 -2.78 15.50
CA THR A 299 0.91 -1.91 15.38
C THR A 299 1.32 -0.55 14.82
N PHE A 300 0.41 0.06 14.08
CA PHE A 300 0.60 1.41 13.56
C PHE A 300 -0.73 2.15 13.42
N THR A 301 -0.64 3.46 13.43
CA THR A 301 -1.78 4.37 13.28
C THR A 301 -1.37 5.59 12.46
N PRO A 302 -2.29 6.21 11.69
CA PRO A 302 -1.97 7.41 10.91
C PRO A 302 -1.39 8.52 11.78
N SER A 303 -0.32 9.15 11.30
CA SER A 303 0.31 10.29 11.96
C SER A 303 0.93 11.23 10.92
N TRP A 304 0.63 12.52 11.03
CA TRP A 304 1.08 13.53 10.08
C TRP A 304 2.45 14.07 10.47
N MET A 305 3.33 14.29 9.48
CA MET A 305 4.66 14.88 9.71
C MET A 305 4.58 16.25 10.40
N SER A 306 3.57 17.06 10.08
CA SER A 306 3.34 18.37 10.70
C SER A 306 3.26 18.33 12.22
N GLU A 307 2.78 17.21 12.77
CA GLU A 307 2.70 17.02 14.23
C GLU A 307 4.06 16.81 14.90
N TRP A 308 5.10 16.52 14.12
CA TRP A 308 6.44 16.14 14.60
C TRP A 308 7.53 17.14 14.20
N GLU A 309 7.23 18.13 13.36
CA GLU A 309 8.18 19.15 12.93
C GLU A 309 8.31 20.27 13.97
N GLY A 310 9.48 20.89 14.01
CA GLY A 310 9.75 22.03 14.90
C GLY A 310 9.95 21.70 16.38
N LEU A 311 9.80 20.43 16.78
CA LEU A 311 9.99 19.99 18.16
C LEU A 311 11.49 19.95 18.52
N SER A 312 11.84 20.41 19.71
CA SER A 312 13.14 20.16 20.34
C SER A 312 13.32 18.67 20.63
N ALA A 313 14.51 18.23 20.96
CA ALA A 313 14.79 16.83 21.27
C ALA A 313 13.96 16.30 22.46
N SER A 314 13.80 17.13 23.51
CA SER A 314 13.00 16.77 24.69
C SER A 314 11.51 16.69 24.37
N GLU A 315 10.96 17.69 23.69
CA GLU A 315 9.54 17.70 23.27
C GLU A 315 9.22 16.51 22.33
N TYR A 316 10.16 16.18 21.46
CA TYR A 316 10.00 15.03 20.56
C TYR A 316 9.93 13.71 21.34
N GLU A 317 10.84 13.47 22.30
CA GLU A 317 10.85 12.24 23.09
C GLU A 317 9.62 12.16 24.01
N GLU A 318 9.20 13.27 24.63
CA GLU A 318 7.99 13.33 25.45
C GLU A 318 6.74 12.99 24.63
N LYS A 319 6.55 13.66 23.47
CA LYS A 319 5.42 13.40 22.56
C LYS A 319 5.43 11.96 22.05
N LYS A 320 6.60 11.42 21.69
CA LYS A 320 6.76 10.05 21.23
C LYS A 320 6.31 9.04 22.30
N ASN A 321 6.74 9.22 23.54
CA ASN A 321 6.40 8.33 24.64
C ASN A 321 4.92 8.45 25.03
N GLU A 322 4.35 9.66 25.01
CA GLU A 322 2.92 9.87 25.26
C GLU A 322 2.06 9.19 24.19
N ALA A 323 2.41 9.39 22.90
CA ALA A 323 1.68 8.79 21.78
C ALA A 323 1.77 7.26 21.80
N ALA A 324 2.94 6.70 22.12
CA ALA A 324 3.13 5.26 22.28
C ALA A 324 2.27 4.69 23.42
N ARG A 325 2.25 5.35 24.58
CA ARG A 325 1.40 4.93 25.71
C ARG A 325 -0.07 4.93 25.32
N LYS A 326 -0.58 6.02 24.74
CA LYS A 326 -1.97 6.11 24.28
C LYS A 326 -2.33 5.00 23.28
N LEU A 327 -1.40 4.61 22.41
CA LEU A 327 -1.63 3.53 21.46
C LEU A 327 -1.64 2.17 22.20
N CYS A 328 -0.75 1.93 23.16
CA CYS A 328 -0.78 0.74 23.99
C CYS A 328 -2.08 0.64 24.80
N ASP A 329 -2.50 1.72 25.46
CA ASP A 329 -3.74 1.77 26.25
C ASP A 329 -4.96 1.33 25.44
N ARG A 330 -5.03 1.73 24.14
CA ARG A 330 -6.11 1.32 23.24
C ARG A 330 -6.04 -0.17 22.85
N LEU A 331 -4.84 -0.75 22.78
CA LEU A 331 -4.68 -2.17 22.50
C LEU A 331 -5.17 -3.06 23.64
N LEU A 332 -5.23 -2.54 24.91
CA LEU A 332 -5.76 -3.28 26.04
C LEU A 332 -7.23 -3.66 25.90
N ALA A 333 -7.98 -2.97 25.02
CA ALA A 333 -9.37 -3.33 24.71
C ALA A 333 -9.49 -4.73 24.11
N ILE A 334 -8.51 -5.16 23.31
CA ILE A 334 -8.49 -6.48 22.64
C ILE A 334 -7.47 -7.43 23.28
N PHE A 335 -6.42 -6.92 23.91
CA PHE A 335 -5.36 -7.69 24.57
C PHE A 335 -5.15 -7.20 26.00
N PRO A 336 -6.04 -7.54 26.96
CA PRO A 336 -6.02 -6.97 28.31
C PRO A 336 -4.76 -7.25 29.13
N LYS A 337 -3.97 -8.26 28.77
CA LYS A 337 -2.72 -8.63 29.44
C LYS A 337 -1.47 -8.02 28.78
N LEU A 338 -1.63 -7.20 27.74
CA LEU A 338 -0.52 -6.73 26.93
C LEU A 338 0.53 -5.96 27.74
N GLU A 339 0.09 -5.10 28.65
CA GLU A 339 0.98 -4.28 29.48
C GLU A 339 1.80 -5.12 30.46
N ASP A 340 1.17 -6.09 31.13
CA ASP A 340 1.82 -6.98 32.10
C ASP A 340 2.83 -7.94 31.47
N CYS A 341 2.70 -8.19 30.15
CA CYS A 341 3.48 -9.15 29.38
C CYS A 341 4.46 -8.49 28.41
N LEU A 342 4.70 -7.18 28.52
CA LEU A 342 5.53 -6.43 27.60
C LEU A 342 7.02 -6.54 27.96
N ASP A 343 7.81 -7.20 27.09
CA ASP A 343 9.26 -7.34 27.25
C ASP A 343 10.07 -6.35 26.43
N TYR A 344 9.55 -5.94 25.27
CA TYR A 344 10.26 -5.07 24.33
C TYR A 344 9.31 -4.09 23.65
N GLN A 345 9.77 -2.84 23.51
CA GLN A 345 9.04 -1.80 22.79
C GLN A 345 9.99 -0.93 21.97
N GLU A 346 9.67 -0.78 20.69
CA GLU A 346 10.31 0.22 19.81
C GLU A 346 9.23 1.09 19.16
N VAL A 347 9.51 2.40 19.07
CA VAL A 347 8.56 3.40 18.57
C VAL A 347 9.11 4.07 17.33
N GLY A 348 8.40 3.95 16.21
CA GLY A 348 8.63 4.67 14.98
C GLY A 348 7.64 5.84 14.82
N THR A 349 8.14 7.01 14.43
CA THR A 349 7.33 8.21 14.17
C THR A 349 7.41 8.59 12.68
N PRO A 350 6.63 9.55 12.18
CA PRO A 350 6.81 10.09 10.84
C PRO A 350 8.25 10.53 10.53
N ARG A 351 9.00 11.04 11.53
CA ARG A 351 10.44 11.36 11.36
C ARG A 351 11.29 10.12 11.13
N SER A 352 10.96 8.99 11.80
CA SER A 352 11.64 7.70 11.59
C SER A 352 11.40 7.20 10.17
N HIS A 353 10.15 7.19 9.71
CA HIS A 353 9.79 6.79 8.36
C HIS A 353 10.45 7.66 7.28
N ARG A 354 10.43 8.99 7.44
CA ARG A 354 11.14 9.90 6.55
C ARG A 354 12.64 9.58 6.49
N ARG A 355 13.27 9.36 7.65
CA ARG A 355 14.72 9.10 7.75
C ARG A 355 15.11 7.76 7.10
N PHE A 356 14.42 6.68 7.45
CA PHE A 356 14.83 5.33 7.02
C PHE A 356 14.37 5.00 5.60
N LEU A 357 13.20 5.49 5.19
CA LEU A 357 12.65 5.23 3.86
C LEU A 357 13.08 6.27 2.82
N GLY A 358 13.64 7.41 3.25
CA GLY A 358 14.05 8.50 2.36
C GLY A 358 12.88 9.11 1.58
N ARG A 359 11.67 9.12 2.16
CA ARG A 359 10.43 9.55 1.51
C ARG A 359 10.00 10.92 2.02
N ALA A 360 9.51 11.78 1.11
CA ALA A 360 8.94 13.07 1.47
C ALA A 360 7.86 12.92 2.55
N ASP A 361 8.04 13.59 3.70
CA ASP A 361 7.16 13.58 4.87
C ASP A 361 6.87 12.18 5.46
N GLY A 362 7.68 11.16 5.11
CA GLY A 362 7.42 9.78 5.49
C GLY A 362 6.15 9.19 4.88
N THR A 363 5.61 9.82 3.83
CA THR A 363 4.31 9.45 3.22
C THR A 363 4.24 7.99 2.79
N TYR A 364 3.06 7.42 2.91
CA TYR A 364 2.76 6.06 2.44
C TYR A 364 2.28 6.03 0.97
N GLY A 365 2.25 7.17 0.31
CA GLY A 365 1.92 7.34 -1.09
C GLY A 365 0.97 8.50 -1.34
N PRO A 366 0.49 8.68 -2.57
CA PRO A 366 -0.44 9.73 -2.92
C PRO A 366 -1.88 9.37 -2.53
N ILE A 367 -2.59 10.34 -1.98
CA ILE A 367 -4.04 10.29 -1.84
C ILE A 367 -4.69 11.42 -2.65
N PRO A 368 -5.84 11.20 -3.28
CA PRO A 368 -6.51 12.26 -4.03
C PRO A 368 -6.99 13.38 -3.09
N ALA A 369 -6.76 14.64 -3.49
CA ALA A 369 -7.19 15.81 -2.73
C ALA A 369 -8.73 15.97 -2.70
N GLY A 370 -9.42 15.39 -3.69
CA GLY A 370 -10.87 15.35 -3.79
C GLY A 370 -11.34 14.03 -4.39
N LYS A 371 -12.60 13.92 -4.80
CA LYS A 371 -13.11 12.72 -5.48
C LYS A 371 -12.40 12.55 -6.82
N PRO A 372 -11.63 11.47 -7.05
CA PRO A 372 -10.94 11.23 -8.31
C PRO A 372 -11.89 10.65 -9.37
N TRP A 373 -11.46 10.69 -10.62
CA TRP A 373 -12.08 9.93 -11.71
C TRP A 373 -11.47 8.52 -11.75
N GLY A 374 -11.80 7.70 -10.76
CA GLY A 374 -11.25 6.36 -10.63
C GLY A 374 -9.72 6.35 -10.79
N LEU A 375 -9.21 5.45 -11.64
CA LEU A 375 -7.76 5.32 -11.91
C LEU A 375 -7.18 6.35 -12.90
N LEU A 376 -8.00 7.12 -13.60
CA LEU A 376 -7.55 7.99 -14.71
C LEU A 376 -6.65 9.15 -14.28
N GLY A 377 -6.53 9.42 -12.99
CA GLY A 377 -5.72 10.52 -12.44
C GLY A 377 -4.26 10.18 -12.14
N MET A 378 -3.90 8.89 -12.09
CA MET A 378 -2.55 8.46 -11.72
C MET A 378 -1.58 8.54 -12.90
N PRO A 379 -0.35 9.06 -12.69
CA PRO A 379 0.67 9.12 -13.72
C PRO A 379 1.24 7.73 -14.02
N PHE A 380 1.53 7.45 -15.28
CA PHE A 380 2.20 6.22 -15.70
C PHE A 380 3.73 6.26 -15.45
N ASN A 381 4.43 5.21 -15.91
CA ASN A 381 5.86 5.06 -15.67
C ASN A 381 6.72 6.06 -16.44
N ARG A 382 6.33 6.43 -17.67
CA ARG A 382 7.08 7.45 -18.45
C ARG A 382 7.03 8.81 -17.78
N THR A 383 8.12 9.54 -17.90
CA THR A 383 8.17 10.95 -17.53
C THR A 383 8.37 11.82 -18.77
N SER A 384 8.22 13.14 -18.63
CA SER A 384 8.55 14.08 -19.68
C SER A 384 10.07 14.27 -19.87
N ILE A 385 10.88 13.75 -18.94
CA ILE A 385 12.35 13.78 -19.05
C ILE A 385 12.80 12.55 -19.83
N PRO A 386 13.48 12.72 -20.96
CA PRO A 386 13.93 11.60 -21.77
C PRO A 386 14.77 10.60 -20.98
N ASP A 387 14.47 9.31 -21.15
CA ASP A 387 15.17 8.18 -20.55
C ASP A 387 15.02 8.06 -19.02
N LEU A 388 14.15 8.87 -18.39
CA LEU A 388 13.75 8.77 -16.98
C LEU A 388 12.36 8.16 -16.87
N TYR A 389 12.24 7.16 -16.00
CA TYR A 389 10.99 6.48 -15.63
C TYR A 389 10.78 6.56 -14.13
N CYS A 390 9.52 6.50 -13.68
CA CYS A 390 9.16 6.40 -12.28
C CYS A 390 8.37 5.11 -12.04
N VAL A 391 8.57 4.50 -10.87
CA VAL A 391 7.84 3.32 -10.38
C VAL A 391 7.44 3.50 -8.93
N GLY A 392 6.64 2.58 -8.42
CA GLY A 392 6.20 2.58 -7.02
C GLY A 392 4.83 3.24 -6.85
N ASP A 393 4.50 3.54 -5.61
CA ASP A 393 3.17 3.96 -5.17
C ASP A 393 2.68 5.31 -5.70
N SER A 394 3.59 6.21 -6.06
CA SER A 394 3.25 7.50 -6.68
C SER A 394 3.12 7.41 -8.21
N THR A 395 3.06 6.19 -8.73
CA THR A 395 2.91 5.86 -10.15
C THR A 395 1.76 4.85 -10.29
N PHE A 396 1.07 4.84 -11.43
CA PHE A 396 -0.02 3.89 -11.69
C PHE A 396 0.41 2.45 -11.37
N PRO A 397 -0.45 1.62 -10.72
CA PRO A 397 -1.82 1.90 -10.31
C PRO A 397 -1.96 2.50 -8.90
N GLY A 398 -0.89 2.74 -8.16
CA GLY A 398 -0.90 3.41 -6.86
C GLY A 398 -0.31 2.58 -5.73
N GLN A 399 -0.94 2.63 -4.56
CA GLN A 399 -0.46 2.05 -3.31
C GLN A 399 -0.76 0.56 -3.20
N GLY A 400 -0.06 -0.11 -2.28
CA GLY A 400 -0.20 -1.52 -1.96
C GLY A 400 0.83 -2.41 -2.65
N LEU A 401 1.14 -3.56 -2.05
CA LEU A 401 2.19 -4.47 -2.53
C LEU A 401 1.96 -4.90 -3.98
N ASN A 402 0.74 -5.33 -4.33
CA ASN A 402 0.40 -5.77 -5.67
C ASN A 402 0.53 -4.62 -6.69
N ALA A 403 0.11 -3.41 -6.31
CA ALA A 403 0.16 -2.24 -7.17
C ALA A 403 1.61 -1.80 -7.46
N VAL A 404 2.47 -1.73 -6.44
CA VAL A 404 3.88 -1.35 -6.63
C VAL A 404 4.68 -2.42 -7.36
N ALA A 405 4.36 -3.70 -7.15
CA ALA A 405 4.95 -4.80 -7.90
C ALA A 405 4.58 -4.72 -9.38
N PHE A 406 3.28 -4.47 -9.68
CA PHE A 406 2.83 -4.24 -11.06
C PHE A 406 3.50 -3.03 -11.69
N SER A 407 3.61 -1.91 -10.96
CA SER A 407 4.30 -0.70 -11.46
C SER A 407 5.75 -0.99 -11.88
N GLY A 408 6.48 -1.76 -11.04
CA GLY A 408 7.83 -2.19 -11.36
C GLY A 408 7.92 -3.13 -12.56
N PHE A 409 7.03 -4.11 -12.63
CA PHE A 409 6.95 -5.09 -13.72
C PHE A 409 6.62 -4.41 -15.06
N ALA A 410 5.58 -3.56 -15.09
CA ALA A 410 5.18 -2.81 -16.27
C ALA A 410 6.29 -1.88 -16.77
N CYS A 411 7.00 -1.21 -15.86
CA CYS A 411 8.16 -0.38 -16.20
C CYS A 411 9.30 -1.21 -16.77
N GLY A 412 9.57 -2.38 -16.20
CA GLY A 412 10.59 -3.32 -16.72
C GLY A 412 10.32 -3.69 -18.16
N HIS A 413 9.08 -4.09 -18.49
CA HIS A 413 8.65 -4.38 -19.86
C HIS A 413 8.78 -3.15 -20.78
N LEU A 414 8.33 -1.99 -20.32
CA LEU A 414 8.40 -0.74 -21.07
C LEU A 414 9.84 -0.33 -21.39
N VAL A 415 10.76 -0.47 -20.43
CA VAL A 415 12.19 -0.18 -20.61
C VAL A 415 12.80 -1.18 -21.59
N ALA A 416 12.51 -2.49 -21.44
CA ALA A 416 12.99 -3.52 -22.35
C ALA A 416 12.55 -3.27 -23.79
N SER A 417 11.26 -2.96 -24.00
CA SER A 417 10.69 -2.59 -25.30
C SER A 417 11.37 -1.34 -25.89
N SER A 418 11.61 -0.31 -25.06
CA SER A 418 12.30 0.92 -25.49
C SER A 418 13.76 0.71 -25.89
N LEU A 419 14.36 -0.40 -25.48
CA LEU A 419 15.73 -0.82 -25.82
C LEU A 419 15.77 -1.86 -26.95
N GLY A 420 14.60 -2.28 -27.48
CA GLY A 420 14.48 -3.30 -28.52
C GLY A 420 14.85 -4.71 -28.06
N LEU A 421 14.63 -5.00 -26.77
CA LEU A 421 14.94 -6.30 -26.17
C LEU A 421 13.73 -7.27 -26.16
N VAL A 422 12.53 -6.75 -26.35
CA VAL A 422 11.25 -7.49 -26.44
C VAL A 422 10.34 -6.89 -27.49
#